data_ea98ba0fc34ed57d79e101e76b693637
#
_entry.id   ea98ba0fc34ed57d79e101e76b693637
#
_cell.length_a   1.000
_cell.length_b   1.000
_cell.length_c   1.000
_cell.angle_alpha   90.00
_cell.angle_beta   90.00
_cell.angle_gamma   90.00
#
_symmetry.space_group_name_H-M   'P 1'
#
loop_
_entity.id
_entity.type
_entity.pdbx_description
1 polymer ?
#
loop_
_entity_poly.entity_id
_entity_poly.type
_entity_poly.pdbx_seq_one_letter_code
_entity_poly.pdbx_strand_id
1 'polypeptide(L)'
;MRKKKIFIILPYKESIDPNSAGAVSIYVKDTTKYSKYKKDIKIISSENFEKVKIFRNKNYIKNFCNKYKNTKIDIIEIHNRPEYLAYIKKYFPSAKISLFFHNDPLTLRGSENIDERKYILSNTNKIIFLSNWIQQMFFYRLKNVNLENVISLPVGIIKEKSIKLSQKKKNILFVGKLNKAKGYHIFCNVASKFKKYDPSWNFIAIGNEARKEIFPSKNSVTEIGYLRIVRF
;
A
#
# COMPACT_ATOMS: atom_id res chain seq x y z
N MET A 1 -17.52 11.40 24.60
CA MET A 1 -16.35 10.51 24.44
C MET A 1 -15.08 11.35 24.37
N ARG A 2 -14.00 10.95 25.09
CA ARG A 2 -12.70 11.65 25.01
C ARG A 2 -12.17 11.60 23.59
N LYS A 3 -11.74 12.73 23.04
CA LYS A 3 -11.10 12.85 21.73
C LYS A 3 -9.82 12.00 21.72
N LYS A 4 -9.70 11.08 20.77
CA LYS A 4 -8.51 10.23 20.62
C LYS A 4 -7.50 10.91 19.68
N LYS A 5 -6.22 10.66 19.91
CA LYS A 5 -5.17 11.03 18.94
C LYS A 5 -4.69 9.78 18.22
N ILE A 6 -5.05 9.66 16.95
CA ILE A 6 -4.73 8.51 16.11
C ILE A 6 -3.79 8.98 15.01
N PHE A 7 -2.62 8.37 14.92
CA PHE A 7 -1.65 8.68 13.87
C PHE A 7 -1.49 7.48 12.96
N ILE A 8 -1.62 7.70 11.65
CA ILE A 8 -1.39 6.68 10.61
C ILE A 8 -0.09 7.03 9.90
N ILE A 9 0.90 6.15 10.00
CA ILE A 9 2.24 6.37 9.42
C ILE A 9 2.33 5.61 8.10
N LEU A 10 2.44 6.37 7.02
CA LEU A 10 2.66 5.83 5.68
C LEU A 10 4.12 5.41 5.47
N PRO A 11 4.39 4.50 4.53
CA PRO A 11 5.75 4.23 4.08
C PRO A 11 6.46 5.50 3.60
N TYR A 12 7.77 5.58 3.81
CA TYR A 12 8.59 6.62 3.20
C TYR A 12 8.39 6.65 1.68
N LYS A 13 8.26 7.85 1.10
CA LYS A 13 7.92 8.13 -0.31
C LYS A 13 6.46 7.87 -0.72
N GLU A 14 5.60 7.41 0.18
CA GLU A 14 4.16 7.43 -0.09
C GLU A 14 3.63 8.85 0.10
N SER A 15 2.93 9.35 -0.88
CA SER A 15 2.32 10.69 -0.91
C SER A 15 0.83 10.62 -0.61
N ILE A 16 0.30 11.63 0.07
CA ILE A 16 -1.14 11.84 0.22
C ILE A 16 -1.73 12.67 -0.93
N ASP A 17 -0.89 13.28 -1.76
CA ASP A 17 -1.36 13.97 -2.96
C ASP A 17 -1.98 12.96 -3.95
N PRO A 18 -3.22 13.16 -4.39
CA PRO A 18 -3.89 12.27 -5.35
C PRO A 18 -3.11 12.03 -6.65
N ASN A 19 -2.27 12.98 -7.05
CA ASN A 19 -1.50 12.87 -8.29
C ASN A 19 -0.28 11.95 -8.18
N SER A 20 0.19 11.69 -6.95
CA SER A 20 1.39 10.89 -6.66
C SER A 20 1.15 9.79 -5.61
N ALA A 21 -0.10 9.59 -5.18
CA ALA A 21 -0.47 8.60 -4.20
C ALA A 21 -0.20 7.17 -4.71
N GLY A 22 0.52 6.37 -3.91
CA GLY A 22 0.65 4.94 -4.12
C GLY A 22 -0.53 4.14 -3.57
N ALA A 23 -0.51 2.82 -3.77
CA ALA A 23 -1.61 1.94 -3.35
C ALA A 23 -1.88 1.98 -1.83
N VAL A 24 -0.84 2.09 -1.01
CA VAL A 24 -0.97 2.18 0.45
C VAL A 24 -1.65 3.49 0.86
N SER A 25 -1.25 4.60 0.24
CA SER A 25 -1.84 5.92 0.50
C SER A 25 -3.30 5.98 0.11
N ILE A 26 -3.67 5.40 -1.03
CA ILE A 26 -5.06 5.31 -1.50
C ILE A 26 -5.89 4.50 -0.50
N TYR A 27 -5.39 3.32 -0.09
CA TYR A 27 -6.04 2.49 0.91
C TYR A 27 -6.29 3.26 2.23
N VAL A 28 -5.26 3.91 2.76
CA VAL A 28 -5.35 4.68 4.00
C VAL A 28 -6.34 5.83 3.87
N LYS A 29 -6.33 6.55 2.75
CA LYS A 29 -7.24 7.65 2.48
C LYS A 29 -8.70 7.19 2.41
N ASP A 30 -8.94 6.10 1.68
CA ASP A 30 -10.29 5.55 1.53
C ASP A 30 -10.81 5.02 2.88
N THR A 31 -10.03 4.26 3.65
CA THR A 31 -10.44 3.75 4.96
C THR A 31 -10.65 4.87 5.97
N THR A 32 -9.80 5.90 5.97
CA THR A 32 -9.95 7.07 6.85
C THR A 32 -11.23 7.84 6.56
N LYS A 33 -11.60 8.01 5.28
CA LYS A 33 -12.81 8.71 4.86
C LYS A 33 -14.08 8.13 5.51
N TYR A 34 -14.14 6.81 5.65
CA TYR A 34 -15.29 6.09 6.21
C TYR A 34 -15.15 5.79 7.71
N SER A 35 -14.03 6.14 8.33
CA SER A 35 -13.82 5.93 9.75
C SER A 35 -14.71 6.84 10.60
N LYS A 36 -15.32 6.29 11.64
CA LYS A 36 -16.00 7.09 12.67
C LYS A 36 -15.06 8.03 13.43
N TYR A 37 -13.76 7.75 13.40
CA TYR A 37 -12.70 8.55 14.01
C TYR A 37 -12.00 9.51 13.04
N LYS A 38 -12.52 9.75 11.84
CA LYS A 38 -11.88 10.56 10.80
C LYS A 38 -11.38 11.93 11.26
N LYS A 39 -12.08 12.57 12.23
CA LYS A 39 -11.69 13.87 12.80
C LYS A 39 -10.52 13.77 13.80
N ASP A 40 -10.24 12.59 14.32
CA ASP A 40 -9.20 12.30 15.31
C ASP A 40 -7.93 11.72 14.66
N ILE A 41 -8.02 11.38 13.36
CA ILE A 41 -6.93 10.74 12.59
C ILE A 41 -6.04 11.81 11.97
N LYS A 42 -4.72 11.62 12.14
CA LYS A 42 -3.69 12.34 11.41
C LYS A 42 -2.86 11.39 10.59
N ILE A 43 -2.91 11.54 9.26
CA ILE A 43 -2.06 10.78 8.35
C ILE A 43 -0.69 11.46 8.27
N ILE A 44 0.36 10.67 8.40
CA ILE A 44 1.76 11.10 8.38
C ILE A 44 2.42 10.53 7.13
N SER A 45 2.89 11.42 6.26
CA SER A 45 3.69 11.12 5.07
C SER A 45 5.05 11.81 5.15
N SER A 46 5.96 11.48 4.23
CA SER A 46 7.26 12.16 4.12
C SER A 46 7.11 13.67 3.88
N GLU A 47 6.09 14.09 3.17
CA GLU A 47 5.78 15.49 2.88
C GLU A 47 5.58 16.34 4.15
N ASN A 48 5.16 15.75 5.25
CA ASN A 48 5.01 16.44 6.54
C ASN A 48 6.36 16.92 7.13
N PHE A 49 7.50 16.54 6.51
CA PHE A 49 8.85 16.80 7.00
C PHE A 49 9.78 17.39 5.93
N GLU A 50 9.28 17.77 4.76
CA GLU A 50 10.04 18.11 3.55
C GLU A 50 10.82 19.44 3.57
N LYS A 51 10.93 20.12 4.69
CA LYS A 51 11.86 21.27 4.77
C LYS A 51 13.36 20.87 4.65
N VAL A 52 13.68 19.57 4.59
CA VAL A 52 15.06 19.08 4.45
C VAL A 52 15.11 17.98 3.39
N LYS A 53 15.66 18.31 2.22
CA LYS A 53 15.73 17.47 1.01
C LYS A 53 16.57 16.17 1.10
N ILE A 54 17.06 15.78 2.27
CA ILE A 54 18.00 14.64 2.43
C ILE A 54 17.44 13.66 3.46
N PHE A 55 16.36 12.94 3.14
CA PHE A 55 15.88 11.91 4.05
C PHE A 55 15.91 10.52 3.45
N ARG A 56 16.79 9.67 4.02
CA ARG A 56 16.70 8.22 3.92
C ARG A 56 15.57 7.73 4.83
N ASN A 57 14.99 6.57 4.52
CA ASN A 57 13.90 5.94 5.26
C ASN A 57 14.07 5.96 6.80
N LYS A 58 15.28 5.71 7.31
CA LYS A 58 15.60 5.76 8.75
C LYS A 58 15.42 7.14 9.39
N ASN A 59 15.65 8.20 8.63
CA ASN A 59 15.52 9.57 9.17
C ASN A 59 14.06 10.01 9.22
N TYR A 60 13.20 9.51 8.31
CA TYR A 60 11.79 9.80 8.31
C TYR A 60 11.12 9.43 9.64
N ILE A 61 11.30 8.16 10.09
CA ILE A 61 10.68 7.72 11.35
C ILE A 61 11.30 8.38 12.58
N LYS A 62 12.62 8.64 12.57
CA LYS A 62 13.30 9.39 13.65
C LYS A 62 12.75 10.81 13.78
N ASN A 63 12.54 11.50 12.64
CA ASN A 63 11.98 12.86 12.63
C ASN A 63 10.53 12.88 13.13
N PHE A 64 9.73 11.88 12.74
CA PHE A 64 8.41 11.71 13.32
C PHE A 64 8.49 11.58 14.86
N CYS A 65 9.32 10.67 15.37
CA CYS A 65 9.48 10.46 16.80
C CYS A 65 9.93 11.73 17.51
N ASN A 66 10.95 12.43 16.99
CA ASN A 66 11.45 13.66 17.60
C ASN A 66 10.41 14.79 17.60
N LYS A 67 9.66 14.95 16.51
CA LYS A 67 8.61 15.97 16.39
C LYS A 67 7.48 15.77 17.39
N TYR A 68 7.13 14.52 17.66
CA TYR A 68 5.96 14.18 18.46
C TYR A 68 6.27 13.57 19.84
N LYS A 69 7.55 13.51 20.27
CA LYS A 69 7.98 12.88 21.54
C LYS A 69 7.22 13.34 22.78
N ASN A 70 6.80 14.61 22.80
CA ASN A 70 6.04 15.20 23.89
C ASN A 70 4.52 15.15 23.68
N THR A 71 4.06 14.45 22.63
CA THR A 71 2.64 14.33 22.33
C THR A 71 2.12 13.00 22.85
N LYS A 72 1.09 13.03 23.69
CA LYS A 72 0.37 11.80 24.05
C LYS A 72 -0.43 11.31 22.86
N ILE A 73 -0.05 10.16 22.31
CA ILE A 73 -0.70 9.51 21.19
C ILE A 73 -1.42 8.26 21.74
N ASP A 74 -2.69 8.09 21.39
CA ASP A 74 -3.47 6.95 21.88
C ASP A 74 -3.29 5.71 20.97
N ILE A 75 -3.25 5.92 19.64
CA ILE A 75 -3.14 4.83 18.66
C ILE A 75 -2.16 5.25 17.55
N ILE A 76 -1.30 4.33 17.16
CA ILE A 76 -0.41 4.47 16.00
C ILE A 76 -0.65 3.29 15.07
N GLU A 77 -1.00 3.59 13.82
CA GLU A 77 -1.07 2.61 12.73
C GLU A 77 0.19 2.75 11.87
N ILE A 78 0.88 1.63 11.64
CA ILE A 78 2.07 1.55 10.80
C ILE A 78 1.71 0.74 9.56
N HIS A 79 1.88 1.30 8.37
CA HIS A 79 1.58 0.61 7.13
C HIS A 79 2.84 0.13 6.43
N ASN A 80 2.96 -1.19 6.27
CA ASN A 80 3.96 -1.85 5.41
C ASN A 80 5.44 -1.51 5.73
N ARG A 81 5.72 -1.14 6.99
CA ARG A 81 7.06 -0.77 7.47
C ARG A 81 7.29 -1.30 8.89
N PRO A 82 7.44 -2.64 9.05
CA PRO A 82 7.67 -3.23 10.37
C PRO A 82 8.94 -2.70 11.05
N GLU A 83 9.95 -2.27 10.31
CA GLU A 83 11.16 -1.65 10.86
C GLU A 83 10.92 -0.36 11.65
N TYR A 84 9.75 0.27 11.54
CA TYR A 84 9.41 1.45 12.33
C TYR A 84 9.02 1.10 13.76
N LEU A 85 8.61 -0.15 14.01
CA LEU A 85 8.05 -0.57 15.29
C LEU A 85 8.98 -0.30 16.47
N ALA A 86 10.25 -0.62 16.36
CA ALA A 86 11.22 -0.40 17.44
C ALA A 86 11.36 1.07 17.83
N TYR A 87 11.38 1.97 16.84
CA TYR A 87 11.39 3.42 17.12
C TYR A 87 10.10 3.88 17.79
N ILE A 88 8.96 3.44 17.30
CA ILE A 88 7.65 3.80 17.84
C ILE A 88 7.51 3.33 19.28
N LYS A 89 7.86 2.08 19.58
CA LYS A 89 7.83 1.55 20.96
C LYS A 89 8.71 2.33 21.92
N LYS A 90 9.91 2.71 21.46
CA LYS A 90 10.86 3.50 22.29
C LYS A 90 10.31 4.86 22.68
N TYR A 91 9.67 5.58 21.74
CA TYR A 91 9.22 6.95 21.95
C TYR A 91 7.78 7.07 22.46
N PHE A 92 6.95 6.07 22.16
CA PHE A 92 5.52 6.06 22.50
C PHE A 92 5.12 4.74 23.16
N PRO A 93 5.71 4.40 24.33
CA PRO A 93 5.51 3.09 24.98
C PRO A 93 4.05 2.82 25.38
N SER A 94 3.27 3.86 25.65
CA SER A 94 1.85 3.76 26.04
C SER A 94 0.87 3.73 24.86
N ALA A 95 1.33 4.04 23.63
CA ALA A 95 0.46 4.02 22.47
C ALA A 95 0.08 2.58 22.08
N LYS A 96 -1.18 2.38 21.71
CA LYS A 96 -1.61 1.13 21.07
C LYS A 96 -1.14 1.11 19.62
N ILE A 97 -0.44 0.04 19.24
CA ILE A 97 0.16 -0.06 17.91
C ILE A 97 -0.56 -1.11 17.07
N SER A 98 -0.97 -0.72 15.87
CA SER A 98 -1.49 -1.60 14.83
C SER A 98 -0.53 -1.61 13.65
N LEU A 99 -0.14 -2.79 13.18
CA LEU A 99 0.76 -2.95 12.03
C LEU A 99 0.01 -3.61 10.87
N PHE A 100 0.00 -2.93 9.72
CA PHE A 100 -0.66 -3.39 8.50
C PHE A 100 0.35 -3.92 7.49
N PHE A 101 0.13 -5.14 7.02
CA PHE A 101 0.91 -5.76 5.95
C PHE A 101 0.13 -5.74 4.64
N HIS A 102 0.67 -5.02 3.64
CA HIS A 102 0.14 -4.93 2.28
C HIS A 102 0.90 -5.83 1.31
N ASN A 103 2.15 -6.16 1.63
CA ASN A 103 3.05 -6.96 0.81
C ASN A 103 3.55 -8.18 1.60
N ASP A 104 4.30 -9.04 0.92
CA ASP A 104 4.94 -10.22 1.52
C ASP A 104 5.83 -9.81 2.71
N PRO A 105 5.51 -10.27 3.94
CA PRO A 105 6.28 -9.96 5.13
C PRO A 105 7.73 -10.44 5.07
N LEU A 106 8.00 -11.51 4.32
CA LEU A 106 9.35 -12.07 4.19
C LEU A 106 10.30 -11.20 3.36
N THR A 107 9.75 -10.21 2.65
CA THR A 107 10.52 -9.25 1.84
C THR A 107 10.58 -7.84 2.44
N LEU A 108 9.96 -7.66 3.61
CA LEU A 108 9.92 -6.37 4.29
C LEU A 108 10.93 -6.32 5.45
N ARG A 109 11.85 -5.35 5.40
CA ARG A 109 12.78 -5.10 6.49
C ARG A 109 12.06 -5.03 7.83
N GLY A 110 12.55 -5.77 8.83
CA GLY A 110 11.96 -5.86 10.17
C GLY A 110 10.87 -6.92 10.30
N SER A 111 10.69 -7.78 9.28
CA SER A 111 9.87 -8.99 9.34
C SER A 111 10.42 -10.14 8.47
N GLU A 112 11.63 -10.00 7.95
CA GLU A 112 12.26 -10.98 7.05
C GLU A 112 12.53 -12.31 7.74
N ASN A 113 12.97 -12.27 8.98
CA ASN A 113 13.34 -13.46 9.76
C ASN A 113 12.33 -13.79 10.88
N ILE A 114 12.52 -14.94 11.49
CA ILE A 114 11.62 -15.46 12.54
C ILE A 114 11.64 -14.58 13.79
N ASP A 115 12.80 -14.09 14.21
CA ASP A 115 12.93 -13.32 15.45
C ASP A 115 12.29 -11.93 15.31
N GLU A 116 12.43 -11.29 14.15
CA GLU A 116 11.74 -10.05 13.84
C GLU A 116 10.21 -10.23 13.88
N ARG A 117 9.68 -11.32 13.32
CA ARG A 117 8.24 -11.58 13.37
C ARG A 117 7.75 -11.92 14.77
N LYS A 118 8.53 -12.64 15.59
CA LYS A 118 8.25 -12.83 17.02
C LYS A 118 8.24 -11.50 17.78
N TYR A 119 9.22 -10.63 17.49
CA TYR A 119 9.25 -9.28 18.07
C TYR A 119 7.98 -8.48 17.74
N ILE A 120 7.50 -8.54 16.49
CA ILE A 120 6.26 -7.90 16.06
C ILE A 120 5.07 -8.45 16.86
N LEU A 121 4.93 -9.78 16.97
CA LEU A 121 3.86 -10.43 17.73
C LEU A 121 3.81 -9.95 19.18
N SER A 122 4.96 -9.79 19.81
CA SER A 122 5.06 -9.39 21.23
C SER A 122 4.90 -7.88 21.46
N ASN A 123 5.08 -7.05 20.42
CA ASN A 123 5.15 -5.59 20.56
C ASN A 123 4.05 -4.81 19.84
N THR A 124 3.08 -5.51 19.24
CA THR A 124 1.91 -4.89 18.59
C THR A 124 0.62 -5.30 19.28
N ASN A 125 -0.36 -4.39 19.29
CA ASN A 125 -1.70 -4.67 19.80
C ASN A 125 -2.59 -5.33 18.74
N LYS A 126 -2.34 -5.04 17.46
CA LYS A 126 -3.03 -5.69 16.33
C LYS A 126 -2.08 -5.80 15.15
N ILE A 127 -2.16 -6.91 14.45
CA ILE A 127 -1.48 -7.16 13.18
C ILE A 127 -2.55 -7.44 12.14
N ILE A 128 -2.59 -6.62 11.11
CA ILE A 128 -3.61 -6.67 10.07
C ILE A 128 -2.96 -7.08 8.75
N PHE A 129 -3.45 -8.16 8.17
CA PHE A 129 -3.04 -8.68 6.88
C PHE A 129 -4.13 -8.41 5.83
N LEU A 130 -3.76 -7.84 4.67
CA LEU A 130 -4.74 -7.54 3.63
C LEU A 130 -5.11 -8.76 2.76
N SER A 131 -4.57 -9.92 3.05
CA SER A 131 -4.99 -11.19 2.47
C SER A 131 -4.56 -12.37 3.34
N ASN A 132 -5.24 -13.51 3.18
CA ASN A 132 -4.86 -14.74 3.85
C ASN A 132 -3.47 -15.22 3.43
N TRP A 133 -3.07 -14.98 2.18
CA TRP A 133 -1.74 -15.32 1.71
C TRP A 133 -0.64 -14.53 2.46
N ILE A 134 -0.81 -13.21 2.62
CA ILE A 134 0.12 -12.38 3.39
C ILE A 134 0.22 -12.89 4.84
N GLN A 135 -0.92 -13.26 5.45
CA GLN A 135 -0.94 -13.85 6.79
C GLN A 135 -0.16 -15.16 6.83
N GLN A 136 -0.38 -16.09 5.88
CA GLN A 136 0.35 -17.35 5.79
C GLN A 136 1.87 -17.13 5.66
N MET A 137 2.29 -16.16 4.83
CA MET A 137 3.71 -15.80 4.68
C MET A 137 4.31 -15.25 5.99
N PHE A 138 3.57 -14.43 6.73
CA PHE A 138 4.04 -13.94 8.03
C PHE A 138 4.28 -15.09 9.03
N PHE A 139 3.40 -16.10 9.05
CA PHE A 139 3.52 -17.26 9.94
C PHE A 139 4.41 -18.37 9.39
N TYR A 140 4.96 -18.24 8.19
CA TYR A 140 5.84 -19.24 7.62
C TYR A 140 7.00 -19.57 8.57
N ARG A 141 7.13 -20.86 8.95
CA ARG A 141 8.08 -21.40 9.94
C ARG A 141 7.93 -20.87 11.38
N LEU A 142 6.92 -20.09 11.70
CA LEU A 142 6.60 -19.78 13.10
C LEU A 142 5.79 -20.92 13.70
N LYS A 143 6.12 -21.31 14.94
CA LYS A 143 5.43 -22.36 15.67
C LYS A 143 4.89 -21.80 17.01
N ASN A 144 3.80 -22.35 17.51
CA ASN A 144 3.25 -22.06 18.85
C ASN A 144 3.03 -20.56 19.10
N VAL A 145 2.36 -19.88 18.17
CA VAL A 145 2.10 -18.44 18.25
C VAL A 145 0.67 -18.17 18.66
N ASN A 146 0.47 -17.15 19.51
CA ASN A 146 -0.86 -16.66 19.84
C ASN A 146 -1.39 -15.78 18.70
N LEU A 147 -2.63 -16.05 18.26
CA LEU A 147 -3.31 -15.37 17.14
C LEU A 147 -4.33 -14.31 17.58
N GLU A 148 -4.53 -14.07 18.88
CA GLU A 148 -5.54 -13.14 19.37
C GLU A 148 -5.43 -11.71 18.82
N ASN A 149 -4.21 -11.32 18.47
CA ASN A 149 -3.92 -10.00 17.95
C ASN A 149 -3.92 -9.92 16.43
N VAL A 150 -4.27 -11.00 15.73
CA VAL A 150 -4.15 -11.16 14.28
C VAL A 150 -5.51 -10.99 13.61
N ILE A 151 -5.55 -10.22 12.54
CA ILE A 151 -6.75 -9.99 11.74
C ILE A 151 -6.38 -10.10 10.26
N SER A 152 -7.12 -10.93 9.50
CA SER A 152 -7.11 -10.88 8.04
C SER A 152 -8.26 -10.00 7.58
N LEU A 153 -7.95 -8.88 6.92
CA LEU A 153 -8.92 -7.89 6.46
C LEU A 153 -8.67 -7.58 4.99
N PRO A 154 -9.36 -8.24 4.06
CA PRO A 154 -9.21 -7.96 2.63
C PRO A 154 -9.50 -6.50 2.28
N VAL A 155 -8.83 -6.01 1.25
CA VAL A 155 -9.04 -4.65 0.75
C VAL A 155 -10.46 -4.50 0.23
N GLY A 156 -11.22 -3.61 0.84
CA GLY A 156 -12.52 -3.20 0.33
C GLY A 156 -12.40 -2.22 -0.85
N ILE A 157 -13.31 -2.31 -1.79
CA ILE A 157 -13.47 -1.35 -2.87
C ILE A 157 -14.89 -0.75 -2.83
N ILE A 158 -15.00 0.50 -3.28
CA ILE A 158 -16.31 1.13 -3.43
C ILE A 158 -16.98 0.54 -4.66
N LYS A 159 -18.21 0.05 -4.50
CA LYS A 159 -19.01 -0.47 -5.62
C LYS A 159 -19.39 0.70 -6.54
N GLU A 160 -18.89 0.66 -7.76
CA GLU A 160 -19.29 1.59 -8.82
C GLU A 160 -20.64 1.16 -9.45
N LYS A 161 -21.30 2.09 -10.13
CA LYS A 161 -22.50 1.77 -10.89
C LYS A 161 -22.19 0.73 -11.97
N SER A 162 -23.00 -0.30 -12.06
CA SER A 162 -22.84 -1.30 -13.11
C SER A 162 -23.18 -0.73 -14.49
N ILE A 163 -22.29 -0.95 -15.46
CA ILE A 163 -22.53 -0.61 -16.86
C ILE A 163 -23.18 -1.83 -17.52
N LYS A 164 -24.27 -1.61 -18.29
CA LYS A 164 -24.91 -2.69 -19.06
C LYS A 164 -23.91 -3.31 -20.05
N LEU A 165 -23.96 -4.63 -20.22
CA LEU A 165 -23.02 -5.35 -21.08
C LEU A 165 -23.04 -4.83 -22.52
N SER A 166 -24.22 -4.46 -23.03
CA SER A 166 -24.41 -3.85 -24.37
C SER A 166 -23.69 -2.51 -24.58
N GLN A 167 -23.30 -1.84 -23.50
CA GLN A 167 -22.56 -0.57 -23.54
C GLN A 167 -21.04 -0.75 -23.48
N LYS A 168 -20.57 -2.00 -23.28
CA LYS A 168 -19.14 -2.28 -23.22
C LYS A 168 -18.54 -2.32 -24.63
N LYS A 169 -17.38 -1.70 -24.77
CA LYS A 169 -16.58 -1.75 -26.01
C LYS A 169 -15.66 -2.99 -25.99
N LYS A 170 -15.20 -3.45 -27.16
CA LYS A 170 -14.21 -4.49 -27.30
C LYS A 170 -12.82 -3.99 -26.86
N ASN A 171 -12.65 -3.72 -25.58
CA ASN A 171 -11.42 -3.23 -24.99
C ASN A 171 -10.92 -4.19 -23.92
N ILE A 172 -9.63 -4.54 -23.99
CA ILE A 172 -8.91 -5.26 -22.94
C ILE A 172 -7.94 -4.27 -22.29
N LEU A 173 -8.03 -4.11 -20.97
CA LEU A 173 -7.27 -3.13 -20.23
C LEU A 173 -6.18 -3.78 -19.38
N PHE A 174 -4.98 -3.19 -19.43
CA PHE A 174 -3.92 -3.38 -18.45
C PHE A 174 -3.81 -2.12 -17.60
N VAL A 175 -3.86 -2.26 -16.28
CA VAL A 175 -3.72 -1.11 -15.35
C VAL A 175 -2.59 -1.40 -14.39
N GLY A 176 -1.52 -0.59 -14.46
CA GLY A 176 -0.36 -0.76 -13.59
C GLY A 176 0.93 -0.20 -14.17
N LYS A 177 2.05 -0.41 -13.45
CA LYS A 177 3.37 -0.03 -13.98
C LYS A 177 3.69 -0.86 -15.23
N LEU A 178 4.16 -0.20 -16.29
CA LEU A 178 4.45 -0.81 -17.58
C LEU A 178 5.81 -1.53 -17.56
N ASN A 179 5.96 -2.55 -16.70
CA ASN A 179 7.20 -3.30 -16.51
C ASN A 179 6.97 -4.83 -16.41
N LYS A 180 8.07 -5.58 -16.46
CA LYS A 180 8.04 -7.04 -16.37
C LYS A 180 7.45 -7.56 -15.06
N ALA A 181 7.74 -6.89 -13.94
CA ALA A 181 7.25 -7.32 -12.62
C ALA A 181 5.72 -7.27 -12.51
N LYS A 182 5.05 -6.44 -13.33
CA LYS A 182 3.58 -6.36 -13.42
C LYS A 182 3.00 -7.18 -14.59
N GLY A 183 3.84 -7.90 -15.34
CA GLY A 183 3.38 -8.71 -16.45
C GLY A 183 3.08 -7.95 -17.74
N TYR A 184 3.51 -6.69 -17.86
CA TYR A 184 3.20 -5.88 -19.04
C TYR A 184 3.72 -6.50 -20.34
N HIS A 185 4.89 -7.13 -20.32
CA HIS A 185 5.41 -7.87 -21.48
C HIS A 185 4.50 -9.02 -21.92
N ILE A 186 3.86 -9.71 -20.96
CA ILE A 186 2.88 -10.77 -21.26
C ILE A 186 1.66 -10.15 -21.94
N PHE A 187 1.14 -9.04 -21.41
CA PHE A 187 0.02 -8.33 -22.00
C PHE A 187 0.32 -7.89 -23.44
N CYS A 188 1.49 -7.35 -23.73
CA CYS A 188 1.91 -6.99 -25.08
C CYS A 188 1.96 -8.20 -26.03
N ASN A 189 2.52 -9.32 -25.57
CA ASN A 189 2.58 -10.56 -26.37
C ASN A 189 1.19 -11.12 -26.68
N VAL A 190 0.28 -11.10 -25.69
CA VAL A 190 -1.11 -11.49 -25.88
C VAL A 190 -1.79 -10.58 -26.91
N ALA A 191 -1.62 -9.26 -26.78
CA ALA A 191 -2.18 -8.28 -27.71
C ALA A 191 -1.72 -8.52 -29.14
N SER A 192 -0.42 -8.75 -29.34
CA SER A 192 0.15 -9.02 -30.67
C SER A 192 -0.43 -10.28 -31.33
N LYS A 193 -0.58 -11.35 -30.56
CA LYS A 193 -1.18 -12.61 -31.05
C LYS A 193 -2.67 -12.46 -31.30
N PHE A 194 -3.40 -11.87 -30.37
CA PHE A 194 -4.84 -11.77 -30.45
C PHE A 194 -5.31 -10.85 -31.57
N LYS A 195 -4.62 -9.75 -31.86
CA LYS A 195 -4.95 -8.87 -33.00
C LYS A 195 -4.82 -9.55 -34.38
N LYS A 196 -4.01 -10.59 -34.47
CA LYS A 196 -3.95 -11.43 -35.71
C LYS A 196 -5.20 -12.28 -35.86
N TYR A 197 -5.83 -12.69 -34.76
CA TYR A 197 -7.03 -13.51 -34.75
C TYR A 197 -8.30 -12.67 -34.88
N ASP A 198 -8.44 -11.59 -34.05
CA ASP A 198 -9.56 -10.64 -34.14
C ASP A 198 -9.06 -9.19 -33.95
N PRO A 199 -8.85 -8.47 -35.09
CA PRO A 199 -8.36 -7.09 -35.04
C PRO A 199 -9.35 -6.08 -34.49
N SER A 200 -10.62 -6.45 -34.25
CA SER A 200 -11.65 -5.55 -33.71
C SER A 200 -11.46 -5.20 -32.24
N TRP A 201 -10.63 -5.94 -31.51
CA TRP A 201 -10.34 -5.67 -30.11
C TRP A 201 -9.21 -4.64 -29.94
N ASN A 202 -9.39 -3.75 -29.00
CA ASN A 202 -8.39 -2.78 -28.58
C ASN A 202 -7.71 -3.25 -27.30
N PHE A 203 -6.37 -3.22 -27.30
CA PHE A 203 -5.56 -3.46 -26.11
C PHE A 203 -5.04 -2.12 -25.63
N ILE A 204 -5.39 -1.73 -24.40
CA ILE A 204 -5.11 -0.42 -23.82
C ILE A 204 -4.37 -0.63 -22.51
N ALA A 205 -3.21 0.01 -22.37
CA ALA A 205 -2.42 0.00 -21.15
C ALA A 205 -2.48 1.37 -20.47
N ILE A 206 -2.87 1.38 -19.20
CA ILE A 206 -2.96 2.57 -18.37
C ILE A 206 -1.90 2.48 -17.29
N GLY A 207 -0.91 3.36 -17.33
CA GLY A 207 0.16 3.39 -16.36
C GLY A 207 1.41 4.08 -16.85
N ASN A 208 2.47 4.01 -16.07
CA ASN A 208 3.76 4.58 -16.43
C ASN A 208 4.91 3.71 -15.90
N GLU A 209 6.06 3.78 -16.53
CA GLU A 209 7.31 3.21 -16.06
C GLU A 209 8.47 4.13 -16.45
N ALA A 210 9.14 4.66 -15.44
CA ALA A 210 10.24 5.59 -15.63
C ALA A 210 11.49 4.94 -16.27
N ARG A 211 11.61 3.63 -16.21
CA ARG A 211 12.80 2.88 -16.68
C ARG A 211 12.78 2.54 -18.16
N LYS A 212 11.76 2.91 -18.91
CA LYS A 212 11.64 2.69 -20.37
C LYS A 212 12.09 1.28 -20.82
N GLU A 213 11.48 0.24 -20.25
CA GLU A 213 11.70 -1.12 -20.74
C GLU A 213 11.17 -1.25 -22.19
N ILE A 214 11.94 -1.86 -23.07
CA ILE A 214 11.53 -2.07 -24.47
C ILE A 214 10.88 -3.45 -24.59
N PHE A 215 9.65 -3.47 -25.11
CA PHE A 215 8.90 -4.70 -25.38
C PHE A 215 8.62 -4.80 -26.89
N PRO A 216 9.12 -5.83 -27.60
CA PRO A 216 8.98 -5.93 -29.06
C PRO A 216 7.53 -5.92 -29.57
N SER A 217 6.59 -6.45 -28.79
CA SER A 217 5.16 -6.50 -29.11
C SER A 217 4.34 -5.27 -28.67
N LYS A 218 5.00 -4.22 -28.18
CA LYS A 218 4.37 -3.01 -27.68
C LYS A 218 3.48 -2.30 -28.72
N ASN A 219 3.82 -2.35 -30.00
CA ASN A 219 3.09 -1.69 -31.09
C ASN A 219 1.63 -2.17 -31.23
N SER A 220 1.27 -3.31 -30.63
CA SER A 220 -0.09 -3.81 -30.61
C SER A 220 -0.95 -3.26 -29.47
N VAL A 221 -0.39 -2.37 -28.64
CA VAL A 221 -1.02 -1.81 -27.44
C VAL A 221 -1.05 -0.29 -27.52
N THR A 222 -2.18 0.31 -27.22
CA THR A 222 -2.29 1.77 -27.01
C THR A 222 -1.92 2.09 -25.56
N GLU A 223 -0.79 2.75 -25.35
CA GLU A 223 -0.37 3.22 -24.02
C GLU A 223 -1.00 4.56 -23.69
N ILE A 224 -1.68 4.62 -22.56
CA ILE A 224 -2.20 5.85 -21.97
C ILE A 224 -1.45 6.06 -20.67
N GLY A 225 -0.84 7.21 -20.49
CA GLY A 225 -0.16 7.59 -19.25
C GLY A 225 -1.09 7.52 -18.03
N TYR A 226 -0.65 8.04 -16.89
CA TYR A 226 -1.53 8.09 -15.72
C TYR A 226 -2.81 8.86 -16.04
N LEU A 227 -3.93 8.16 -16.12
CA LEU A 227 -5.23 8.79 -16.07
C LEU A 227 -5.44 9.30 -14.64
N ARG A 228 -5.71 10.59 -14.48
CA ARG A 228 -6.30 11.10 -13.25
C ARG A 228 -7.65 10.41 -13.10
N ILE A 229 -7.74 9.45 -12.19
CA ILE A 229 -9.04 8.97 -11.75
C ILE A 229 -9.61 10.08 -10.88
N VAL A 230 -10.27 11.04 -11.50
CA VAL A 230 -11.09 12.02 -10.80
C VAL A 230 -12.32 11.23 -10.34
N ARG A 231 -12.29 10.81 -9.08
CA ARG A 231 -13.50 10.29 -8.41
C ARG A 231 -14.39 11.52 -8.13
N PHE A 232 -15.45 11.67 -8.90
CA PHE A 232 -16.53 12.61 -8.60
C PHE A 232 -17.28 12.17 -7.34
#